data_800f52847d52219e55c6024e5b12e4a0
#
_entry.id   800f52847d52219e55c6024e5b12e4a0
#
_cell.length_a   1.000
_cell.length_b   1.000
_cell.length_c   1.000
_cell.angle_alpha   90.00
_cell.angle_beta   90.00
_cell.angle_gamma   90.00
#
_symmetry.space_group_name_H-M   'P 1'
#
loop_
_entity.id
_entity.type
_entity.pdbx_description
1 polymer ?
#
loop_
_entity_poly.entity_id
_entity_poly.type
_entity_poly.pdbx_seq_one_letter_code
_entity_poly.pdbx_strand_id
1 'polypeptide(L)'
;MTSFAVRHISSNPPTSAGRLPSNMARIFNIQRYSLNDGGGIRTVVFFKGCPHTCPWCANPESISNQIHIVRREAKCLHCQPCLNNADECPAAAMERIGRDISLDDLLKEVLKDDVFFRSSGGGVTLSGGEVLMQAPFARQFLTQLKHLGINTAIETAGDTSLTTFLELAKQCDSILF
;
A
#
# COMPACT_ATOMS: atom_id res chain seq x y z
N MET A 1 22.48 12.22 10.59
CA MET A 1 21.22 12.45 9.86
C MET A 1 21.53 12.39 8.38
N THR A 2 21.46 11.22 7.76
CA THR A 2 21.76 11.03 6.34
C THR A 2 20.47 11.23 5.55
N SER A 3 20.38 12.37 4.88
CA SER A 3 19.30 12.68 3.93
C SER A 3 19.37 11.67 2.78
N PHE A 4 18.39 10.78 2.70
CA PHE A 4 18.20 9.90 1.54
C PHE A 4 17.60 10.75 0.40
N ALA A 5 18.47 11.23 -0.48
CA ALA A 5 18.04 11.94 -1.68
C ALA A 5 17.39 10.92 -2.65
N VAL A 6 16.08 10.88 -2.68
CA VAL A 6 15.30 10.18 -3.70
C VAL A 6 15.12 11.13 -4.87
N ARG A 7 15.78 10.86 -6.01
CA ARG A 7 15.52 11.61 -7.24
C ARG A 7 14.43 10.90 -8.03
N HIS A 8 13.30 11.58 -8.22
CA HIS A 8 12.25 11.14 -9.13
C HIS A 8 12.76 11.27 -10.58
N ILE A 9 12.87 10.14 -11.27
CA ILE A 9 13.10 10.13 -12.72
C ILE A 9 11.72 9.90 -13.36
N SER A 10 11.09 10.99 -13.78
CA SER A 10 9.88 10.91 -14.60
C SER A 10 10.29 10.64 -16.04
N SER A 11 10.19 9.41 -16.48
CA SER A 11 10.30 9.06 -17.89
C SER A 11 9.37 7.90 -18.21
N ASN A 12 8.08 8.21 -18.25
CA ASN A 12 7.10 7.58 -19.12
C ASN A 12 5.80 8.39 -19.02
N PRO A 13 5.08 8.63 -20.12
CA PRO A 13 3.78 9.28 -20.06
C PRO A 13 2.87 8.43 -19.15
N PRO A 14 1.99 9.06 -18.38
CA PRO A 14 1.09 8.35 -17.49
C PRO A 14 0.25 7.39 -18.36
N THR A 15 0.44 6.09 -18.16
CA THR A 15 -0.59 5.15 -18.55
C THR A 15 -1.85 5.59 -17.83
N SER A 16 -2.84 6.00 -18.61
CA SER A 16 -4.13 6.62 -18.27
C SER A 16 -4.43 6.67 -16.78
N ALA A 17 -4.57 7.89 -16.22
CA ALA A 17 -5.10 8.15 -14.88
C ALA A 17 -6.60 7.76 -14.81
N GLY A 18 -6.95 6.57 -15.29
CA GLY A 18 -8.26 5.98 -15.19
C GLY A 18 -8.48 5.46 -13.76
N ARG A 19 -9.67 5.73 -13.23
CA ARG A 19 -10.12 5.13 -11.99
C ARG A 19 -10.03 3.61 -12.14
N LEU A 20 -9.32 2.94 -11.23
CA LEU A 20 -9.24 1.48 -11.24
C LEU A 20 -10.65 0.87 -11.08
N PRO A 21 -10.93 -0.29 -11.66
CA PRO A 21 -12.13 -1.06 -11.35
C PRO A 21 -12.24 -1.31 -9.85
N SER A 22 -13.46 -1.41 -9.33
CA SER A 22 -13.70 -1.57 -7.89
C SER A 22 -13.14 -2.87 -7.28
N ASN A 23 -12.78 -3.84 -8.12
CA ASN A 23 -12.13 -5.09 -7.73
C ASN A 23 -10.60 -5.07 -7.92
N MET A 24 -10.03 -3.90 -8.22
CA MET A 24 -8.59 -3.69 -8.36
C MET A 24 -8.13 -2.58 -7.40
N ALA A 25 -6.99 -2.77 -6.79
CA ALA A 25 -6.32 -1.74 -5.98
C ALA A 25 -4.92 -1.45 -6.48
N ARG A 26 -4.46 -0.24 -6.22
CA ARG A 26 -3.05 0.14 -6.35
C ARG A 26 -2.40 0.14 -4.99
N ILE A 27 -1.43 -0.74 -4.81
CA ILE A 27 -0.64 -0.86 -3.59
C ILE A 27 0.83 -0.65 -3.91
N PHE A 28 1.65 -0.31 -2.90
CA PHE A 28 3.09 -0.22 -3.11
C PHE A 28 3.88 -1.20 -2.26
N ASN A 29 3.30 -1.70 -1.16
CA ASN A 29 3.95 -2.67 -0.30
C ASN A 29 2.95 -3.61 0.38
N ILE A 30 3.44 -4.77 0.79
CA ILE A 30 2.80 -5.70 1.73
C ILE A 30 3.86 -6.06 2.76
N GLN A 31 3.67 -5.62 3.99
CA GLN A 31 4.57 -5.91 5.11
C GLN A 31 3.97 -7.01 5.96
N ARG A 32 4.75 -8.07 6.18
CA ARG A 32 4.35 -9.20 7.02
C ARG A 32 4.93 -9.06 8.42
N TYR A 33 4.33 -9.75 9.37
CA TYR A 33 4.80 -9.87 10.75
C TYR A 33 4.89 -8.53 11.49
N SER A 34 4.00 -7.59 11.19
CA SER A 34 3.94 -6.35 11.95
C SER A 34 3.32 -6.59 13.33
N LEU A 35 3.90 -5.92 14.35
CA LEU A 35 3.45 -5.98 15.75
C LEU A 35 2.92 -4.62 16.26
N ASN A 36 3.01 -3.58 15.43
CA ASN A 36 2.71 -2.20 15.84
C ASN A 36 1.47 -1.60 15.17
N ASP A 37 0.87 -2.32 14.22
CA ASP A 37 -0.23 -1.80 13.39
C ASP A 37 -1.58 -2.41 13.79
N GLY A 38 -1.79 -2.61 15.10
CA GLY A 38 -2.96 -3.23 15.73
C GLY A 38 -2.60 -4.41 16.62
N GLY A 39 -3.60 -5.11 17.14
CA GLY A 39 -3.38 -6.27 18.01
C GLY A 39 -2.89 -7.51 17.28
N GLY A 40 -2.02 -8.30 17.91
CA GLY A 40 -1.49 -9.56 17.40
C GLY A 40 -0.47 -9.36 16.25
N ILE A 41 -0.12 -10.46 15.57
CA ILE A 41 0.75 -10.43 14.39
C ILE A 41 -0.09 -10.07 13.16
N ARG A 42 0.33 -9.06 12.41
CA ARG A 42 -0.46 -8.52 11.30
C ARG A 42 0.31 -8.50 9.97
N THR A 43 -0.45 -8.60 8.91
CA THR A 43 0.01 -8.26 7.57
C THR A 43 -0.57 -6.90 7.22
N VAL A 44 0.32 -5.94 6.91
CA VAL A 44 -0.06 -4.57 6.52
C VAL A 44 -0.02 -4.44 5.01
N VAL A 45 -1.13 -4.00 4.43
CA VAL A 45 -1.25 -3.70 2.99
C VAL A 45 -1.19 -2.19 2.82
N PHE A 46 -0.15 -1.72 2.11
CA PHE A 46 0.09 -0.29 1.90
C PHE A 46 -0.48 0.16 0.57
N PHE A 47 -1.58 0.90 0.63
CA PHE A 47 -2.24 1.51 -0.53
C PHE A 47 -1.45 2.70 -1.07
N LYS A 48 -1.61 2.97 -2.36
CA LYS A 48 -0.99 4.10 -3.05
C LYS A 48 -2.02 5.17 -3.40
N GLY A 49 -1.64 6.42 -3.19
CA GLY A 49 -2.48 7.60 -3.30
C GLY A 49 -2.79 8.18 -1.92
N CYS A 50 -2.47 9.47 -1.71
CA CYS A 50 -2.80 10.21 -0.51
C CYS A 50 -3.06 11.67 -0.89
N PRO A 51 -4.15 12.31 -0.39
CA PRO A 51 -4.41 13.72 -0.65
C PRO A 51 -3.55 14.64 0.22
N HIS A 52 -2.85 14.08 1.22
CA HIS A 52 -2.05 14.82 2.19
C HIS A 52 -0.57 14.84 1.84
N THR A 53 0.13 15.87 2.32
CA THR A 53 1.58 16.06 2.21
C THR A 53 2.17 16.32 3.60
N CYS A 54 1.87 15.44 4.55
CA CYS A 54 2.31 15.60 5.94
C CYS A 54 3.84 15.66 6.02
N PRO A 55 4.43 16.65 6.71
CA PRO A 55 5.89 16.79 6.83
C PRO A 55 6.55 15.63 7.58
N TRP A 56 5.78 14.86 8.35
CA TRP A 56 6.23 13.66 9.07
C TRP A 56 5.86 12.34 8.37
N CYS A 57 5.45 12.38 7.10
CA CYS A 57 5.01 11.19 6.38
C CYS A 57 6.11 10.11 6.34
N ALA A 58 5.81 8.92 6.87
CA ALA A 58 6.72 7.78 6.85
C ALA A 58 6.85 7.13 5.45
N ASN A 59 5.85 7.34 4.59
CA ASN A 59 5.74 6.71 3.28
C ASN A 59 5.48 7.73 2.16
N PRO A 60 6.39 8.70 1.92
CA PRO A 60 6.17 9.77 0.93
C PRO A 60 6.01 9.23 -0.50
N GLU A 61 6.54 8.04 -0.80
CA GLU A 61 6.36 7.34 -2.07
C GLU A 61 4.91 6.89 -2.32
N SER A 62 4.07 6.85 -1.29
CA SER A 62 2.66 6.51 -1.39
C SER A 62 1.78 7.68 -1.84
N ILE A 63 2.24 8.93 -1.69
CA ILE A 63 1.44 10.14 -1.94
C ILE A 63 0.91 10.16 -3.38
N SER A 64 1.80 9.93 -4.35
CA SER A 64 1.38 9.83 -5.74
C SER A 64 0.59 8.55 -6.01
N ASN A 65 -0.56 8.68 -6.65
CA ASN A 65 -1.34 7.54 -7.14
C ASN A 65 -0.72 6.89 -8.40
N GLN A 66 0.36 7.44 -8.95
CA GLN A 66 1.02 6.90 -10.13
C GLN A 66 2.02 5.82 -9.77
N ILE A 67 2.06 4.74 -10.57
CA ILE A 67 3.18 3.81 -10.54
C ILE A 67 4.39 4.56 -11.11
N HIS A 68 5.49 4.61 -10.37
CA HIS A 68 6.69 5.32 -10.81
C HIS A 68 7.95 4.55 -10.46
N ILE A 69 9.06 4.94 -11.05
CA ILE A 69 10.37 4.35 -10.80
C ILE A 69 11.18 5.34 -9.97
N VAL A 70 11.80 4.85 -8.91
CA VAL A 70 12.76 5.59 -8.09
C VAL A 70 14.15 5.00 -8.26
N ARG A 71 15.18 5.85 -8.17
CA ARG A 71 16.56 5.41 -8.13
C ARG A 71 17.08 5.47 -6.69
N ARG A 72 17.56 4.34 -6.20
CA ARG A 72 18.24 4.24 -4.90
C ARG A 72 19.72 4.61 -5.09
N GLU A 73 20.10 5.85 -4.78
CA GLU A 73 21.45 6.36 -4.99
C GLU A 73 22.53 5.49 -4.31
N ALA A 74 22.24 4.94 -3.13
CA ALA A 74 23.17 4.05 -2.42
C ALA A 74 23.50 2.74 -3.14
N LYS A 75 22.66 2.32 -4.10
CA LYS A 75 22.88 1.14 -4.93
C LYS A 75 23.36 1.48 -6.33
N CYS A 76 23.29 2.77 -6.71
CA CYS A 76 23.55 3.20 -8.09
C CYS A 76 25.05 3.12 -8.43
N LEU A 77 25.40 2.39 -9.50
CA LEU A 77 26.76 2.31 -10.04
C LEU A 77 27.12 3.49 -10.96
N HIS A 78 26.19 4.45 -11.14
CA HIS A 78 26.34 5.59 -12.05
C HIS A 78 26.71 5.20 -13.50
N CYS A 79 26.29 4.01 -13.93
CA CYS A 79 26.44 3.58 -15.33
C CYS A 79 25.55 4.44 -16.25
N GLN A 80 26.06 4.76 -17.43
CA GLN A 80 25.36 5.59 -18.41
C GLN A 80 25.13 4.78 -19.70
N PRO A 81 23.95 4.97 -20.36
CA PRO A 81 22.75 5.70 -19.90
C PRO A 81 21.93 4.89 -18.89
N CYS A 82 21.16 5.58 -18.03
CA CYS A 82 20.15 4.90 -17.21
C CYS A 82 19.10 4.27 -18.11
N LEU A 83 18.83 2.99 -17.87
CA LEU A 83 17.86 2.22 -18.63
C LEU A 83 16.43 2.68 -18.27
N ASN A 84 15.53 2.67 -19.25
CA ASN A 84 14.15 3.07 -19.06
C ASN A 84 13.33 2.03 -18.28
N ASN A 85 13.89 0.83 -18.11
CA ASN A 85 13.23 -0.27 -17.42
C ASN A 85 13.97 -0.56 -16.09
N ALA A 86 13.23 -0.57 -14.99
CA ALA A 86 13.78 -0.87 -13.67
C ALA A 86 14.43 -2.26 -13.61
N ASP A 87 13.85 -3.24 -14.31
CA ASP A 87 14.28 -4.64 -14.30
C ASP A 87 15.62 -4.86 -15.02
N GLU A 88 16.05 -3.90 -15.85
CA GLU A 88 17.32 -3.95 -16.59
C GLU A 88 18.50 -3.36 -15.82
N CYS A 89 18.27 -2.79 -14.64
CA CYS A 89 19.31 -2.16 -13.85
C CYS A 89 20.25 -3.22 -13.22
N PRO A 90 21.54 -3.30 -13.62
CA PRO A 90 22.44 -4.36 -13.14
C PRO A 90 22.73 -4.28 -11.63
N ALA A 91 22.53 -3.11 -11.02
CA ALA A 91 22.70 -2.88 -9.58
C ALA A 91 21.40 -3.00 -8.79
N ALA A 92 20.27 -3.31 -9.44
CA ALA A 92 18.94 -3.22 -8.85
C ALA A 92 18.71 -1.90 -8.09
N ALA A 93 19.29 -0.80 -8.61
CA ALA A 93 19.14 0.53 -8.04
C ALA A 93 17.83 1.21 -8.48
N MET A 94 17.21 0.74 -9.55
CA MET A 94 15.91 1.21 -10.03
C MET A 94 14.82 0.35 -9.42
N GLU A 95 13.89 0.98 -8.71
CA GLU A 95 12.80 0.29 -8.01
C GLU A 95 11.45 0.83 -8.50
N ARG A 96 10.57 -0.07 -8.90
CA ARG A 96 9.20 0.27 -9.27
C ARG A 96 8.33 0.41 -8.02
N ILE A 97 7.81 1.59 -7.78
CA ILE A 97 6.94 1.89 -6.65
C ILE A 97 5.48 1.84 -7.09
N GLY A 98 4.80 0.82 -6.64
CA GLY A 98 3.39 0.57 -6.92
C GLY A 98 3.15 -0.53 -7.95
N ARG A 99 2.03 -1.20 -7.76
CA ARG A 99 1.46 -2.19 -8.67
C ARG A 99 -0.05 -2.25 -8.49
N ASP A 100 -0.74 -2.64 -9.54
CA ASP A 100 -2.16 -2.95 -9.47
C ASP A 100 -2.34 -4.42 -9.09
N ILE A 101 -3.29 -4.71 -8.21
CA ILE A 101 -3.56 -6.06 -7.71
C ILE A 101 -5.07 -6.29 -7.66
N SER A 102 -5.51 -7.48 -8.04
CA SER A 102 -6.92 -7.87 -7.93
C SER A 102 -7.28 -8.24 -6.49
N LEU A 103 -8.60 -8.19 -6.19
CA LEU A 103 -9.12 -8.61 -4.89
C LEU A 103 -8.70 -10.05 -4.56
N ASP A 104 -8.87 -10.97 -5.52
CA ASP A 104 -8.56 -12.39 -5.33
C ASP A 104 -7.08 -12.64 -5.09
N ASP A 105 -6.20 -11.95 -5.83
CA ASP A 105 -4.76 -12.11 -5.67
C ASP A 105 -4.28 -11.53 -4.35
N LEU A 106 -4.86 -10.40 -3.92
CA LEU A 106 -4.53 -9.83 -2.61
C LEU A 106 -5.00 -10.74 -1.47
N LEU A 107 -6.21 -11.32 -1.59
CA LEU A 107 -6.69 -12.32 -0.61
C LEU A 107 -5.75 -13.51 -0.53
N LYS A 108 -5.38 -14.12 -1.67
CA LYS A 108 -4.41 -15.22 -1.70
C LYS A 108 -3.09 -14.85 -1.06
N GLU A 109 -2.63 -13.61 -1.27
CA GLU A 109 -1.35 -13.14 -0.73
C GLU A 109 -1.38 -13.02 0.79
N VAL A 110 -2.41 -12.41 1.37
CA VAL A 110 -2.51 -12.23 2.82
C VAL A 110 -2.86 -13.52 3.56
N LEU A 111 -3.61 -14.43 2.93
CA LEU A 111 -3.98 -15.72 3.52
C LEU A 111 -2.79 -16.67 3.72
N LYS A 112 -1.64 -16.39 3.10
CA LYS A 112 -0.40 -17.12 3.41
C LYS A 112 0.01 -16.98 4.88
N ASP A 113 -0.46 -15.94 5.55
CA ASP A 113 -0.13 -15.62 6.94
C ASP A 113 -1.24 -16.02 7.93
N ASP A 114 -2.31 -16.74 7.49
CA ASP A 114 -3.47 -17.10 8.29
C ASP A 114 -3.10 -17.82 9.60
N VAL A 115 -2.08 -18.67 9.58
CA VAL A 115 -1.59 -19.38 10.77
C VAL A 115 -1.13 -18.40 11.87
N PHE A 116 -0.52 -17.28 11.49
CA PHE A 116 -0.07 -16.26 12.45
C PHE A 116 -1.24 -15.42 12.96
N PHE A 117 -2.23 -15.15 12.11
CA PHE A 117 -3.44 -14.43 12.51
C PHE A 117 -4.19 -15.22 13.59
N ARG A 118 -4.41 -16.50 13.35
CA ARG A 118 -5.15 -17.37 14.29
C ARG A 118 -4.41 -17.61 15.59
N SER A 119 -3.09 -17.74 15.54
CA SER A 119 -2.28 -18.01 16.74
C SER A 119 -2.10 -16.80 17.64
N SER A 120 -2.16 -15.58 17.09
CA SER A 120 -1.89 -14.34 17.82
C SER A 120 -3.12 -13.45 18.08
N GLY A 121 -4.27 -13.79 17.48
CA GLY A 121 -5.43 -12.90 17.42
C GLY A 121 -5.21 -11.67 16.52
N GLY A 122 -4.20 -11.72 15.65
CA GLY A 122 -3.88 -10.69 14.68
C GLY A 122 -4.73 -10.75 13.43
N GLY A 123 -4.24 -10.17 12.34
CA GLY A 123 -5.00 -10.12 11.09
C GLY A 123 -4.40 -9.20 10.04
N VAL A 124 -5.23 -8.47 9.33
CA VAL A 124 -4.81 -7.59 8.25
C VAL A 124 -5.09 -6.13 8.60
N THR A 125 -4.10 -5.27 8.36
CA THR A 125 -4.23 -3.80 8.47
C THR A 125 -4.10 -3.18 7.09
N LEU A 126 -5.01 -2.30 6.73
CA LEU A 126 -4.90 -1.46 5.53
C LEU A 126 -4.32 -0.11 5.92
N SER A 127 -3.25 0.27 5.26
CA SER A 127 -2.46 1.48 5.55
C SER A 127 -1.88 2.07 4.25
N GLY A 128 -0.80 2.85 4.33
CA GLY A 128 0.00 3.32 3.20
C GLY A 128 -0.17 4.80 2.94
N GLY A 129 -0.83 5.15 1.85
CA GLY A 129 -1.32 6.50 1.59
C GLY A 129 -2.60 6.77 2.39
N GLU A 130 -3.70 7.09 1.72
CA GLU A 130 -5.01 7.17 2.37
C GLU A 130 -5.91 6.05 1.85
N VAL A 131 -6.27 5.13 2.72
CA VAL A 131 -7.09 3.94 2.39
C VAL A 131 -8.44 4.36 1.81
N LEU A 132 -9.00 5.46 2.31
CA LEU A 132 -10.31 5.97 1.88
C LEU A 132 -10.32 6.49 0.43
N MET A 133 -9.17 6.76 -0.17
CA MET A 133 -9.10 7.05 -1.61
C MET A 133 -9.45 5.83 -2.48
N GLN A 134 -9.33 4.63 -1.94
CA GLN A 134 -9.68 3.38 -2.60
C GLN A 134 -10.79 2.64 -1.83
N ALA A 135 -11.69 3.38 -1.16
CA ALA A 135 -12.74 2.85 -0.28
C ALA A 135 -13.60 1.75 -0.90
N PRO A 136 -14.01 1.79 -2.19
CA PRO A 136 -14.81 0.71 -2.78
C PRO A 136 -14.09 -0.64 -2.77
N PHE A 137 -12.79 -0.67 -3.06
CA PHE A 137 -11.97 -1.88 -2.98
C PHE A 137 -11.74 -2.29 -1.52
N ALA A 138 -11.33 -1.35 -0.68
CA ALA A 138 -11.05 -1.60 0.74
C ALA A 138 -12.26 -2.23 1.43
N ARG A 139 -13.47 -1.73 1.17
CA ARG A 139 -14.71 -2.30 1.71
C ARG A 139 -14.92 -3.75 1.29
N GLN A 140 -14.76 -4.06 0.00
CA GLN A 140 -14.92 -5.43 -0.49
C GLN A 140 -13.89 -6.36 0.14
N PHE A 141 -12.64 -5.92 0.23
CA PHE A 141 -11.55 -6.71 0.78
C PHE A 141 -11.74 -7.00 2.28
N LEU A 142 -12.08 -5.97 3.07
CA LEU A 142 -12.38 -6.14 4.50
C LEU A 142 -13.60 -7.04 4.73
N THR A 143 -14.64 -6.93 3.90
CA THR A 143 -15.81 -7.82 3.97
C THR A 143 -15.41 -9.28 3.76
N GLN A 144 -14.54 -9.57 2.79
CA GLN A 144 -14.06 -10.94 2.55
C GLN A 144 -13.23 -11.46 3.73
N LEU A 145 -12.32 -10.65 4.27
CA LEU A 145 -11.52 -11.02 5.44
C LEU A 145 -12.40 -11.32 6.65
N LYS A 146 -13.41 -10.49 6.87
CA LYS A 146 -14.37 -10.68 7.97
C LYS A 146 -15.17 -11.99 7.81
N HIS A 147 -15.60 -12.35 6.59
CA HIS A 147 -16.26 -13.65 6.32
C HIS A 147 -15.33 -14.84 6.60
N LEU A 148 -14.03 -14.67 6.46
CA LEU A 148 -13.01 -15.67 6.77
C LEU A 148 -12.63 -15.70 8.27
N GLY A 149 -13.22 -14.82 9.08
CA GLY A 149 -12.94 -14.71 10.52
C GLY A 149 -11.57 -14.12 10.82
N ILE A 150 -11.01 -13.30 9.91
CA ILE A 150 -9.72 -12.62 10.08
C ILE A 150 -10.00 -11.23 10.64
N ASN A 151 -9.28 -10.87 11.72
CA ASN A 151 -9.38 -9.54 12.32
C ASN A 151 -8.86 -8.48 11.36
N THR A 152 -9.55 -7.34 11.29
CA THR A 152 -9.31 -6.26 10.34
C THR A 152 -9.07 -4.93 11.02
N ALA A 153 -8.11 -4.16 10.51
CA ALA A 153 -7.85 -2.80 10.93
C ALA A 153 -7.60 -1.88 9.72
N ILE A 154 -7.85 -0.59 9.91
CA ILE A 154 -7.43 0.46 8.97
C ILE A 154 -6.66 1.55 9.69
N GLU A 155 -5.68 2.12 9.01
CA GLU A 155 -5.01 3.37 9.38
C GLU A 155 -5.44 4.45 8.40
N THR A 156 -5.96 5.56 8.90
CA THR A 156 -6.54 6.60 8.06
C THR A 156 -6.51 7.97 8.74
N ALA A 157 -6.36 9.02 7.95
CA ALA A 157 -6.58 10.40 8.40
C ALA A 157 -8.06 10.79 8.42
N GLY A 158 -8.96 9.90 7.97
CA GLY A 158 -10.41 10.14 7.97
C GLY A 158 -10.90 11.11 6.89
N ASP A 159 -10.08 11.46 5.92
CA ASP A 159 -10.42 12.46 4.89
C ASP A 159 -11.33 11.88 3.81
N THR A 160 -12.60 11.82 4.12
CA THR A 160 -13.66 11.39 3.20
C THR A 160 -15.04 11.86 3.70
N SER A 161 -16.10 11.56 2.93
CA SER A 161 -17.46 11.78 3.41
C SER A 161 -17.80 10.90 4.61
N LEU A 162 -18.59 11.41 5.56
CA LEU A 162 -19.04 10.63 6.72
C LEU A 162 -19.68 9.31 6.30
N THR A 163 -20.46 9.30 5.23
CA THR A 163 -21.12 8.10 4.71
C THR A 163 -20.09 7.05 4.30
N THR A 164 -19.11 7.42 3.50
CA THR A 164 -18.03 6.52 3.05
C THR A 164 -17.23 5.98 4.23
N PHE A 165 -16.90 6.86 5.19
CA PHE A 165 -16.18 6.47 6.40
C PHE A 165 -16.97 5.44 7.21
N LEU A 166 -18.25 5.69 7.48
CA LEU A 166 -19.10 4.79 8.26
C LEU A 166 -19.32 3.44 7.56
N GLU A 167 -19.44 3.43 6.22
CA GLU A 167 -19.55 2.18 5.46
C GLU A 167 -18.31 1.31 5.61
N LEU A 168 -17.12 1.91 5.60
CA LEU A 168 -15.87 1.20 5.78
C LEU A 168 -15.66 0.76 7.24
N ALA A 169 -15.95 1.65 8.19
CA ALA A 169 -15.83 1.40 9.62
C ALA A 169 -16.63 0.16 10.09
N LYS A 170 -17.81 -0.08 9.48
CA LYS A 170 -18.63 -1.27 9.77
C LYS A 170 -17.95 -2.59 9.37
N GLN A 171 -16.95 -2.54 8.50
CA GLN A 171 -16.22 -3.72 8.05
C GLN A 171 -14.90 -3.91 8.82
N CYS A 172 -14.52 -2.98 9.68
CA CYS A 172 -13.29 -3.04 10.47
C CYS A 172 -13.58 -3.44 11.91
N ASP A 173 -12.62 -4.12 12.52
CA ASP A 173 -12.62 -4.39 13.97
C ASP A 173 -11.90 -3.27 14.72
N SER A 174 -10.97 -2.58 14.07
CA SER A 174 -10.20 -1.46 14.66
C SER A 174 -9.92 -0.37 13.63
N ILE A 175 -9.87 0.87 14.10
CA ILE A 175 -9.47 2.04 13.33
C ILE A 175 -8.37 2.77 14.10
N LEU A 176 -7.26 3.02 13.43
CA LEU A 176 -6.13 3.80 13.93
C LEU A 176 -6.11 5.16 13.19
N PHE A 177 -5.98 6.26 13.99
CA PHE A 177 -5.90 7.63 13.50
C PHE A 177 -4.54 8.24 13.79
#